data_3c82fb8ee000d3c38c45304445f56e7e
#
_entry.id   3c82fb8ee000d3c38c45304445f56e7e
#
_cell.length_a   1.000
_cell.length_b   1.000
_cell.length_c   1.000
_cell.angle_alpha   90.00
_cell.angle_beta   90.00
_cell.angle_gamma   90.00
#
_symmetry.space_group_name_H-M   'P 1'
#
loop_
_entity.id
_entity.type
_entity.pdbx_description
1 polymer ?
#
loop_
_entity_poly.entity_id
_entity_poly.type
_entity_poly.pdbx_seq_one_letter_code
_entity_poly.pdbx_strand_id
1 'polypeptide(L)'
;MRALQLKSFQSDPEVVDLPEPEPGPGQVVIKVGGAGACHSDLHVMREFAEGMAPWGPPFVLGHEAAGWVHRLGSGVRGLEPGEPVAVYGLLGCGHCKPCAAGAENLCVHGMEGPPGLGFGVDGAMAEYLLITDPRRLVPIGGLDPADVAPLTDAGLTPYRVVKRVQPKLTPGSHAVVIGAGGLGHLATQILGALTPATVIAVDTRESALALAREVGAAATVQAGEDAAAEVIDATGGARADVVLDFVGSAPTIALGAAVAKVGMDLVVVGAAAGQFTWNFYALPYEVSLTTSFWGTLPELHEVIALARQGRIKAHVQRFGLEDAMHAYELMEQGQLSGRAVIVP
;
A
#
# COMPACT_ATOMS: atom_id res chain seq x y z
N MET A 1 -12.26 -23.25 -8.16
CA MET A 1 -12.35 -21.80 -8.01
C MET A 1 -11.67 -21.07 -9.16
N ARG A 2 -12.18 -19.95 -9.57
CA ARG A 2 -11.52 -19.11 -10.57
C ARG A 2 -10.46 -18.23 -9.91
N ALA A 3 -9.35 -18.01 -10.60
CA ALA A 3 -8.22 -17.23 -10.09
C ALA A 3 -7.41 -16.59 -11.21
N LEU A 4 -6.87 -15.39 -11.00
CA LEU A 4 -5.95 -14.72 -11.90
C LEU A 4 -4.52 -15.14 -11.59
N GLN A 5 -3.94 -16.00 -12.40
CA GLN A 5 -2.63 -16.63 -12.17
C GLN A 5 -1.56 -16.09 -13.10
N LEU A 6 -0.44 -15.66 -12.56
CA LEU A 6 0.79 -15.41 -13.30
C LEU A 6 1.53 -16.74 -13.49
N LYS A 7 1.66 -17.19 -14.73
CA LYS A 7 2.29 -18.48 -15.08
C LYS A 7 3.79 -18.39 -15.32
N SER A 8 4.26 -17.23 -15.75
CA SER A 8 5.68 -16.91 -15.95
C SER A 8 5.90 -15.41 -15.77
N PHE A 9 7.11 -15.02 -15.40
CA PHE A 9 7.49 -13.60 -15.44
C PHE A 9 7.43 -13.07 -16.87
N GLN A 10 7.28 -11.74 -17.03
CA GLN A 10 7.21 -11.03 -18.30
C GLN A 10 6.08 -11.55 -19.22
N SER A 11 4.96 -11.92 -18.60
CA SER A 11 3.73 -12.33 -19.30
C SER A 11 2.50 -11.74 -18.64
N ASP A 12 1.39 -11.74 -19.38
CA ASP A 12 0.10 -11.42 -18.79
C ASP A 12 -0.41 -12.59 -17.94
N PRO A 13 -1.02 -12.34 -16.79
CA PRO A 13 -1.71 -13.35 -16.01
C PRO A 13 -2.99 -13.81 -16.72
N GLU A 14 -3.42 -15.03 -16.43
CA GLU A 14 -4.59 -15.64 -17.02
C GLU A 14 -5.60 -16.02 -15.94
N VAL A 15 -6.89 -15.88 -16.25
CA VAL A 15 -7.94 -16.49 -15.42
C VAL A 15 -7.95 -17.98 -15.65
N VAL A 16 -7.78 -18.74 -14.57
CA VAL A 16 -7.68 -20.20 -14.58
C VAL A 16 -8.64 -20.83 -13.55
N ASP A 17 -8.98 -22.09 -13.79
CA ASP A 17 -9.68 -22.91 -12.81
C ASP A 17 -8.68 -23.68 -11.94
N LEU A 18 -8.72 -23.44 -10.64
CA LEU A 18 -7.91 -24.11 -9.62
C LEU A 18 -8.82 -24.88 -8.63
N PRO A 19 -8.32 -25.91 -7.96
CA PRO A 19 -9.04 -26.51 -6.83
C PRO A 19 -9.32 -25.46 -5.75
N GLU A 20 -10.49 -25.54 -5.12
CA GLU A 20 -10.75 -24.73 -3.92
C GLU A 20 -9.81 -25.21 -2.78
N PRO A 21 -9.12 -24.30 -2.06
CA PRO A 21 -8.19 -24.71 -1.02
C PRO A 21 -8.93 -25.33 0.19
N GLU A 22 -8.34 -26.36 0.78
CA GLU A 22 -8.79 -27.01 2.00
C GLU A 22 -7.93 -26.56 3.19
N PRO A 23 -8.54 -26.07 4.30
CA PRO A 23 -7.77 -25.64 5.47
C PRO A 23 -7.25 -26.83 6.26
N GLY A 24 -5.94 -26.92 6.43
CA GLY A 24 -5.30 -27.82 7.38
C GLY A 24 -5.46 -27.35 8.85
N PRO A 25 -4.92 -28.10 9.83
CA PRO A 25 -4.94 -27.69 11.22
C PRO A 25 -4.31 -26.28 11.40
N GLY A 26 -5.03 -25.39 12.11
CA GLY A 26 -4.59 -24.03 12.37
C GLY A 26 -4.71 -23.08 11.16
N GLN A 27 -5.28 -23.50 10.04
CA GLN A 27 -5.43 -22.69 8.83
C GLN A 27 -6.88 -22.23 8.63
N VAL A 28 -7.07 -21.21 7.83
CA VAL A 28 -8.39 -20.64 7.49
C VAL A 28 -8.48 -20.45 5.98
N VAL A 29 -9.61 -20.77 5.39
CA VAL A 29 -9.97 -20.33 4.04
C VAL A 29 -10.91 -19.15 4.15
N ILE A 30 -10.62 -18.07 3.46
CA ILE A 30 -11.54 -16.96 3.30
C ILE A 30 -12.18 -17.00 1.90
N LYS A 31 -13.46 -16.61 1.80
CA LYS A 31 -14.08 -16.21 0.55
C LYS A 31 -13.67 -14.77 0.29
N VAL A 32 -13.00 -14.50 -0.82
CA VAL A 32 -12.53 -13.15 -1.13
C VAL A 32 -13.70 -12.25 -1.49
N GLY A 33 -13.77 -11.08 -0.88
CA GLY A 33 -14.74 -10.04 -1.19
C GLY A 33 -14.12 -8.88 -1.98
N GLY A 34 -12.78 -8.77 -1.97
CA GLY A 34 -12.04 -7.81 -2.75
C GLY A 34 -10.54 -8.06 -2.67
N ALA A 35 -9.86 -7.85 -3.80
CA ALA A 35 -8.41 -7.87 -3.94
C ALA A 35 -7.95 -6.58 -4.63
N GLY A 36 -7.17 -5.75 -3.94
CA GLY A 36 -6.64 -4.51 -4.53
C GLY A 36 -5.60 -4.82 -5.60
N ALA A 37 -5.65 -4.08 -6.72
CA ALA A 37 -4.61 -4.09 -7.75
C ALA A 37 -3.60 -2.97 -7.49
N CYS A 38 -2.32 -3.27 -7.60
CA CYS A 38 -1.21 -2.37 -7.26
C CYS A 38 -0.17 -2.29 -8.37
N HIS A 39 0.58 -1.18 -8.41
CA HIS A 39 1.75 -1.07 -9.29
C HIS A 39 2.81 -2.15 -8.99
N SER A 40 2.87 -2.66 -7.76
CA SER A 40 3.77 -3.78 -7.42
C SER A 40 3.46 -5.05 -8.20
N ASP A 41 2.19 -5.31 -8.54
CA ASP A 41 1.81 -6.43 -9.41
C ASP A 41 2.36 -6.23 -10.84
N LEU A 42 2.28 -4.98 -11.36
CA LEU A 42 2.86 -4.61 -12.65
C LEU A 42 4.38 -4.81 -12.68
N HIS A 43 5.09 -4.38 -11.63
CA HIS A 43 6.54 -4.63 -11.51
C HIS A 43 6.85 -6.12 -11.58
N VAL A 44 6.09 -6.96 -10.85
CA VAL A 44 6.29 -8.42 -10.88
C VAL A 44 5.97 -9.02 -12.24
N MET A 45 4.90 -8.59 -12.87
CA MET A 45 4.50 -9.08 -14.19
C MET A 45 5.48 -8.68 -15.30
N ARG A 46 6.00 -7.44 -15.27
CA ARG A 46 6.73 -6.82 -16.38
C ARG A 46 8.24 -6.82 -16.23
N GLU A 47 8.75 -6.64 -15.01
CA GLU A 47 10.16 -6.32 -14.77
C GLU A 47 10.93 -7.50 -14.16
N PHE A 48 10.26 -8.39 -13.41
CA PHE A 48 10.91 -9.54 -12.82
C PHE A 48 11.26 -10.59 -13.89
N ALA A 49 12.35 -11.34 -13.65
CA ALA A 49 12.82 -12.44 -14.46
C ALA A 49 13.27 -13.60 -13.57
N GLU A 50 13.39 -14.80 -14.17
CA GLU A 50 13.91 -15.97 -13.45
C GLU A 50 15.27 -15.66 -12.80
N GLY A 51 15.41 -16.05 -11.52
CA GLY A 51 16.62 -15.85 -10.74
C GLY A 51 16.79 -14.47 -10.11
N MET A 52 15.91 -13.49 -10.35
CA MET A 52 15.93 -12.20 -9.68
C MET A 52 15.44 -12.26 -8.22
N ALA A 53 14.60 -13.23 -7.91
CA ALA A 53 14.11 -13.49 -6.56
C ALA A 53 14.24 -14.98 -6.21
N PRO A 54 14.25 -15.35 -4.91
CA PRO A 54 14.27 -16.74 -4.49
C PRO A 54 12.89 -17.44 -4.63
N TRP A 55 11.95 -16.80 -5.32
CA TRP A 55 10.61 -17.28 -5.60
C TRP A 55 10.22 -16.95 -7.05
N GLY A 56 9.18 -17.57 -7.55
CA GLY A 56 8.71 -17.34 -8.91
C GLY A 56 7.36 -17.97 -9.20
N PRO A 57 6.81 -17.69 -10.40
CA PRO A 57 5.55 -18.28 -10.84
C PRO A 57 5.63 -19.82 -10.95
N PRO A 58 4.47 -20.53 -11.00
CA PRO A 58 3.13 -19.96 -11.02
C PRO A 58 2.60 -19.58 -9.63
N PHE A 59 1.86 -18.47 -9.53
CA PHE A 59 1.09 -18.09 -8.34
C PHE A 59 -0.05 -17.15 -8.71
N VAL A 60 -1.10 -17.09 -7.85
CA VAL A 60 -2.22 -16.16 -8.00
C VAL A 60 -1.79 -14.76 -7.55
N LEU A 61 -2.14 -13.72 -8.32
CA LEU A 61 -1.84 -12.33 -7.99
C LEU A 61 -2.70 -11.79 -6.84
N GLY A 62 -2.36 -10.59 -6.35
CA GLY A 62 -3.13 -9.81 -5.39
C GLY A 62 -2.65 -9.96 -3.95
N HIS A 63 -2.07 -8.88 -3.43
CA HIS A 63 -1.52 -8.81 -2.07
C HIS A 63 -2.36 -7.96 -1.11
N GLU A 64 -3.37 -7.24 -1.61
CA GLU A 64 -4.34 -6.47 -0.83
C GLU A 64 -5.64 -7.26 -0.74
N ALA A 65 -5.98 -7.81 0.42
CA ALA A 65 -7.05 -8.76 0.55
C ALA A 65 -8.01 -8.48 1.71
N ALA A 66 -9.31 -8.60 1.44
CA ALA A 66 -10.35 -8.70 2.46
C ALA A 66 -11.48 -9.61 1.96
N GLY A 67 -12.22 -10.20 2.89
CA GLY A 67 -13.29 -11.13 2.56
C GLY A 67 -14.01 -11.62 3.80
N TRP A 68 -14.56 -12.82 3.72
CA TRP A 68 -15.28 -13.45 4.82
C TRP A 68 -14.64 -14.80 5.15
N VAL A 69 -14.54 -15.11 6.42
CA VAL A 69 -14.14 -16.46 6.88
C VAL A 69 -15.08 -17.48 6.23
N HIS A 70 -14.54 -18.38 5.43
CA HIS A 70 -15.32 -19.41 4.75
C HIS A 70 -15.25 -20.75 5.48
N ARG A 71 -14.04 -21.27 5.69
CA ARG A 71 -13.82 -22.54 6.41
C ARG A 71 -12.66 -22.43 7.38
N LEU A 72 -12.81 -23.11 8.52
CA LEU A 72 -11.82 -23.16 9.60
C LEU A 72 -11.21 -24.56 9.67
N GLY A 73 -9.89 -24.63 9.70
CA GLY A 73 -9.16 -25.84 10.05
C GLY A 73 -9.27 -26.14 11.55
N SER A 74 -8.98 -27.38 11.91
CA SER A 74 -9.04 -27.80 13.31
C SER A 74 -8.08 -26.99 14.19
N GLY A 75 -8.53 -26.63 15.39
CA GLY A 75 -7.74 -25.86 16.36
C GLY A 75 -7.78 -24.34 16.19
N VAL A 76 -8.35 -23.79 15.11
CA VAL A 76 -8.59 -22.35 14.98
C VAL A 76 -9.62 -21.92 16.03
N ARG A 77 -9.37 -20.77 16.66
CA ARG A 77 -10.25 -20.18 17.69
C ARG A 77 -10.37 -18.68 17.48
N GLY A 78 -11.50 -18.10 17.91
CA GLY A 78 -11.73 -16.65 17.89
C GLY A 78 -12.13 -16.09 16.53
N LEU A 79 -12.48 -16.96 15.58
CA LEU A 79 -13.04 -16.62 14.27
C LEU A 79 -14.26 -17.48 14.01
N GLU A 80 -15.26 -16.93 13.33
CA GLU A 80 -16.49 -17.64 12.98
C GLU A 80 -16.71 -17.60 11.44
N PRO A 81 -17.25 -18.67 10.83
CA PRO A 81 -17.65 -18.64 9.42
C PRO A 81 -18.61 -17.48 9.14
N GLY A 82 -18.36 -16.76 8.05
CA GLY A 82 -19.09 -15.55 7.65
C GLY A 82 -18.57 -14.26 8.28
N GLU A 83 -17.62 -14.31 9.21
CA GLU A 83 -17.01 -13.12 9.80
C GLU A 83 -16.21 -12.34 8.75
N PRO A 84 -16.47 -11.01 8.58
CA PRO A 84 -15.73 -10.20 7.62
C PRO A 84 -14.36 -9.79 8.17
N VAL A 85 -13.31 -10.02 7.37
CA VAL A 85 -11.92 -9.86 7.76
C VAL A 85 -11.07 -9.17 6.69
N ALA A 86 -10.10 -8.36 7.12
CA ALA A 86 -8.97 -7.91 6.33
C ALA A 86 -7.78 -8.87 6.52
N VAL A 87 -6.95 -9.02 5.50
CA VAL A 87 -5.79 -9.91 5.55
C VAL A 87 -4.51 -9.10 5.59
N TYR A 88 -3.68 -9.34 6.59
CA TYR A 88 -2.31 -8.84 6.60
C TYR A 88 -1.48 -9.60 5.56
N GLY A 89 -1.11 -8.93 4.45
CA GLY A 89 -0.55 -9.55 3.25
C GLY A 89 0.88 -10.09 3.41
N LEU A 90 1.70 -9.51 4.30
CA LEU A 90 3.11 -9.88 4.45
C LEU A 90 3.33 -11.25 5.09
N LEU A 91 4.40 -11.90 4.64
CA LEU A 91 4.95 -13.11 5.24
C LEU A 91 6.26 -12.80 5.96
N GLY A 92 6.51 -13.54 7.02
CA GLY A 92 7.75 -13.48 7.76
C GLY A 92 8.13 -14.86 8.29
N CYS A 93 9.33 -14.99 8.85
CA CYS A 93 9.78 -16.28 9.41
C CYS A 93 9.01 -16.73 10.68
N GLY A 94 8.19 -15.84 11.26
CA GLY A 94 7.36 -16.08 12.43
C GLY A 94 8.09 -16.12 13.79
N HIS A 95 9.43 -16.24 13.83
CA HIS A 95 10.19 -16.46 15.07
C HIS A 95 11.27 -15.42 15.37
N CYS A 96 11.72 -14.61 14.42
CA CYS A 96 12.63 -13.51 14.71
C CYS A 96 11.95 -12.41 15.56
N LYS A 97 12.71 -11.58 16.23
CA LYS A 97 12.18 -10.55 17.13
C LYS A 97 11.14 -9.61 16.48
N PRO A 98 11.36 -9.09 15.25
CA PRO A 98 10.30 -8.34 14.56
C PRO A 98 9.03 -9.15 14.31
N CYS A 99 9.11 -10.37 13.76
CA CYS A 99 7.94 -11.22 13.50
C CYS A 99 7.17 -11.57 14.78
N ALA A 100 7.89 -11.88 15.87
CA ALA A 100 7.28 -12.14 17.18
C ALA A 100 6.51 -10.92 17.73
N ALA A 101 6.81 -9.72 17.25
CA ALA A 101 6.11 -8.47 17.57
C ALA A 101 5.04 -8.06 16.53
N GLY A 102 4.76 -8.91 15.52
CA GLY A 102 3.82 -8.60 14.43
C GLY A 102 4.37 -7.59 13.43
N ALA A 103 5.70 -7.49 13.32
CA ALA A 103 6.40 -6.58 12.41
C ALA A 103 7.14 -7.39 11.31
N GLU A 104 6.38 -8.20 10.57
CA GLU A 104 6.89 -9.06 9.49
C GLU A 104 7.55 -8.24 8.37
N ASN A 105 7.14 -7.00 8.16
CA ASN A 105 7.79 -6.05 7.24
C ASN A 105 9.26 -5.74 7.60
N LEU A 106 9.69 -6.08 8.81
CA LEU A 106 11.06 -5.95 9.31
C LEU A 106 11.71 -7.33 9.57
N CYS A 107 11.16 -8.40 8.99
CA CYS A 107 11.71 -9.74 9.15
C CYS A 107 13.17 -9.78 8.69
N VAL A 108 14.06 -10.29 9.56
CA VAL A 108 15.50 -10.38 9.25
C VAL A 108 15.80 -11.41 8.13
N HIS A 109 14.84 -12.28 7.82
CA HIS A 109 14.88 -13.26 6.73
C HIS A 109 13.94 -12.89 5.57
N GLY A 110 13.43 -11.65 5.52
CA GLY A 110 12.42 -11.24 4.56
C GLY A 110 12.84 -11.29 3.09
N MET A 111 14.15 -11.33 2.83
CA MET A 111 14.72 -11.47 1.48
C MET A 111 15.02 -12.92 1.07
N GLU A 112 14.80 -13.89 1.95
CA GLU A 112 15.15 -15.31 1.72
C GLU A 112 14.00 -16.11 1.09
N GLY A 113 12.80 -15.52 0.97
CA GLY A 113 11.60 -16.18 0.46
C GLY A 113 10.55 -15.20 -0.05
N PRO A 114 9.33 -15.69 -0.34
CA PRO A 114 8.21 -14.84 -0.74
C PRO A 114 7.90 -13.78 0.31
N PRO A 115 7.84 -12.49 -0.06
CA PRO A 115 7.61 -11.43 0.90
C PRO A 115 6.14 -11.35 1.37
N GLY A 116 5.21 -11.86 0.57
CA GLY A 116 3.79 -11.78 0.88
C GLY A 116 2.90 -12.51 -0.12
N LEU A 117 1.62 -12.41 0.09
CA LEU A 117 0.59 -12.89 -0.83
C LEU A 117 0.78 -12.24 -2.21
N GLY A 118 0.53 -13.00 -3.29
CA GLY A 118 0.70 -12.52 -4.65
C GLY A 118 2.16 -12.29 -5.10
N PHE A 119 3.12 -12.71 -4.29
CA PHE A 119 4.56 -12.64 -4.58
C PHE A 119 5.22 -13.98 -4.29
N GLY A 120 5.08 -14.95 -5.22
CA GLY A 120 5.65 -16.29 -5.09
C GLY A 120 4.82 -17.26 -4.24
N VAL A 121 3.75 -16.80 -3.63
CA VAL A 121 2.66 -17.60 -3.04
C VAL A 121 1.34 -17.05 -3.54
N ASP A 122 0.30 -17.88 -3.51
CA ASP A 122 -1.02 -17.47 -3.98
C ASP A 122 -1.57 -16.25 -3.22
N GLY A 123 -2.08 -15.29 -3.99
CA GLY A 123 -2.71 -14.06 -3.55
C GLY A 123 -4.22 -14.09 -3.64
N ALA A 124 -4.84 -12.92 -3.53
CA ALA A 124 -6.28 -12.75 -3.35
C ALA A 124 -7.09 -12.54 -4.63
N MET A 125 -6.47 -12.50 -5.81
CA MET A 125 -7.25 -12.41 -7.06
C MET A 125 -7.82 -13.77 -7.44
N ALA A 126 -8.62 -14.34 -6.54
CA ALA A 126 -9.30 -15.62 -6.64
C ALA A 126 -10.56 -15.62 -5.76
N GLU A 127 -11.50 -16.54 -6.02
CA GLU A 127 -12.72 -16.67 -5.23
C GLU A 127 -12.44 -17.04 -3.76
N TYR A 128 -11.37 -17.80 -3.51
CA TYR A 128 -10.97 -18.24 -2.17
C TYR A 128 -9.46 -18.12 -1.98
N LEU A 129 -9.05 -17.84 -0.73
CA LEU A 129 -7.66 -17.70 -0.34
C LEU A 129 -7.38 -18.49 0.95
N LEU A 130 -6.31 -19.29 0.93
CA LEU A 130 -5.82 -20.00 2.11
C LEU A 130 -4.94 -19.10 2.97
N ILE A 131 -5.28 -18.98 4.24
CA ILE A 131 -4.51 -18.26 5.25
C ILE A 131 -3.87 -19.27 6.20
N THR A 132 -2.55 -19.33 6.17
CA THR A 132 -1.77 -20.29 6.97
C THR A 132 -1.58 -19.90 8.43
N ASP A 133 -1.75 -18.62 8.76
CA ASP A 133 -1.68 -18.08 10.13
C ASP A 133 -2.91 -17.20 10.41
N PRO A 134 -3.86 -17.66 11.24
CA PRO A 134 -5.07 -16.90 11.55
C PRO A 134 -4.83 -15.54 12.22
N ARG A 135 -3.66 -15.30 12.82
CA ARG A 135 -3.30 -13.98 13.39
C ARG A 135 -3.27 -12.88 12.35
N ARG A 136 -3.11 -13.24 11.07
CA ARG A 136 -3.11 -12.31 9.93
C ARG A 136 -4.51 -11.82 9.55
N LEU A 137 -5.57 -12.35 10.17
CA LEU A 137 -6.95 -11.95 9.93
C LEU A 137 -7.39 -10.90 10.95
N VAL A 138 -7.77 -9.73 10.45
CA VAL A 138 -8.22 -8.60 11.28
C VAL A 138 -9.71 -8.37 11.03
N PRO A 139 -10.59 -8.53 12.05
CA PRO A 139 -12.02 -8.29 11.91
C PRO A 139 -12.33 -6.85 11.48
N ILE A 140 -13.13 -6.68 10.44
CA ILE A 140 -13.49 -5.37 9.89
C ILE A 140 -14.86 -4.84 10.32
N GLY A 141 -15.62 -5.66 11.05
CA GLY A 141 -16.97 -5.31 11.50
C GLY A 141 -17.95 -5.17 10.33
N GLY A 142 -18.71 -4.09 10.27
CA GLY A 142 -19.72 -3.87 9.24
C GLY A 142 -19.18 -3.22 7.95
N LEU A 143 -17.87 -3.11 7.75
CA LEU A 143 -17.30 -2.56 6.52
C LEU A 143 -17.39 -3.57 5.37
N ASP A 144 -17.53 -3.07 4.13
CA ASP A 144 -17.49 -3.89 2.92
C ASP A 144 -16.04 -4.34 2.64
N PRO A 145 -15.76 -5.64 2.50
CA PRO A 145 -14.42 -6.14 2.18
C PRO A 145 -13.81 -5.52 0.91
N ALA A 146 -14.60 -5.22 -0.13
CA ALA A 146 -14.09 -4.58 -1.33
C ALA A 146 -13.56 -3.15 -1.07
N ASP A 147 -14.15 -2.42 -0.13
CA ASP A 147 -13.67 -1.09 0.28
C ASP A 147 -12.46 -1.17 1.22
N VAL A 148 -12.32 -2.30 1.93
CA VAL A 148 -11.26 -2.52 2.93
C VAL A 148 -10.00 -3.14 2.30
N ALA A 149 -10.13 -3.96 1.27
CA ALA A 149 -8.98 -4.65 0.67
C ALA A 149 -7.78 -3.72 0.40
N PRO A 150 -7.94 -2.51 -0.20
CA PRO A 150 -6.82 -1.59 -0.40
C PRO A 150 -6.19 -1.08 0.89
N LEU A 151 -6.92 -1.09 2.00
CA LEU A 151 -6.39 -0.59 3.28
C LEU A 151 -5.32 -1.52 3.86
N THR A 152 -5.22 -2.76 3.39
CA THR A 152 -4.25 -3.76 3.87
C THR A 152 -2.83 -3.52 3.36
N ASP A 153 -2.67 -2.70 2.30
CA ASP A 153 -1.38 -2.17 1.85
C ASP A 153 -1.46 -0.68 1.55
N ALA A 154 -2.29 -0.23 0.58
CA ALA A 154 -2.36 1.19 0.21
C ALA A 154 -2.82 2.11 1.36
N GLY A 155 -3.49 1.58 2.38
CA GLY A 155 -3.79 2.27 3.64
C GLY A 155 -2.69 2.09 4.68
N LEU A 156 -2.21 0.85 4.84
CA LEU A 156 -1.25 0.47 5.87
C LEU A 156 0.15 1.09 5.63
N THR A 157 0.61 1.11 4.39
CA THR A 157 1.91 1.67 4.02
C THR A 157 2.00 3.18 4.32
N PRO A 158 1.06 4.05 3.91
CA PRO A 158 1.07 5.44 4.35
C PRO A 158 0.80 5.61 5.85
N TYR A 159 0.00 4.75 6.48
CA TYR A 159 -0.20 4.79 7.94
C TYR A 159 1.12 4.66 8.68
N ARG A 160 1.92 3.65 8.33
CA ARG A 160 3.23 3.41 8.93
C ARG A 160 4.16 4.61 8.78
N VAL A 161 4.27 5.19 7.59
CA VAL A 161 5.18 6.32 7.39
C VAL A 161 4.72 7.56 8.15
N VAL A 162 3.41 7.85 8.14
CA VAL A 162 2.85 8.98 8.91
C VAL A 162 3.09 8.79 10.41
N LYS A 163 2.85 7.59 10.94
CA LYS A 163 3.08 7.28 12.36
C LYS A 163 4.55 7.48 12.77
N ARG A 164 5.51 7.15 11.88
CA ARG A 164 6.95 7.36 12.15
C ARG A 164 7.34 8.83 12.20
N VAL A 165 6.74 9.68 11.36
CA VAL A 165 7.07 11.10 11.26
C VAL A 165 6.16 12.00 12.09
N GLN A 166 5.07 11.46 12.65
CA GLN A 166 4.08 12.18 13.46
C GLN A 166 4.70 13.10 14.54
N PRO A 167 5.76 12.71 15.27
CA PRO A 167 6.34 13.59 16.30
C PRO A 167 6.89 14.92 15.77
N LYS A 168 7.18 15.02 14.46
CA LYS A 168 7.64 16.25 13.79
C LYS A 168 6.49 17.13 13.28
N LEU A 169 5.27 16.60 13.23
CA LEU A 169 4.08 17.25 12.68
C LEU A 169 3.26 17.91 13.79
N THR A 170 3.67 19.09 14.19
CA THR A 170 3.03 19.93 15.23
C THR A 170 2.11 20.98 14.57
N PRO A 171 1.25 21.72 15.34
CA PRO A 171 0.49 22.85 14.79
C PRO A 171 1.39 23.86 14.07
N GLY A 172 1.00 24.20 12.83
CA GLY A 172 1.77 25.09 11.95
C GLY A 172 2.84 24.38 11.09
N SER A 173 2.99 23.05 11.19
CA SER A 173 3.85 22.27 10.29
C SER A 173 3.17 21.98 8.95
N HIS A 174 3.98 21.67 7.93
CA HIS A 174 3.54 21.34 6.59
C HIS A 174 4.03 19.94 6.20
N ALA A 175 3.11 19.11 5.75
CA ALA A 175 3.41 17.80 5.16
C ALA A 175 3.15 17.85 3.65
N VAL A 176 4.15 17.47 2.85
CA VAL A 176 4.02 17.37 1.39
C VAL A 176 3.87 15.91 1.00
N VAL A 177 2.82 15.60 0.25
CA VAL A 177 2.52 14.28 -0.32
C VAL A 177 2.79 14.34 -1.82
N ILE A 178 3.85 13.69 -2.28
CA ILE A 178 4.18 13.58 -3.71
C ILE A 178 3.62 12.25 -4.24
N GLY A 179 2.78 12.34 -5.28
CA GLY A 179 1.99 11.22 -5.78
C GLY A 179 0.69 11.05 -5.01
N ALA A 180 -0.36 11.78 -5.44
CA ALA A 180 -1.68 11.80 -4.80
C ALA A 180 -2.63 10.67 -5.28
N GLY A 181 -2.10 9.63 -5.92
CA GLY A 181 -2.83 8.48 -6.43
C GLY A 181 -3.26 7.48 -5.35
N GLY A 182 -3.07 6.17 -5.63
CA GLY A 182 -3.57 5.06 -4.81
C GLY A 182 -3.15 5.06 -3.34
N LEU A 183 -1.90 5.47 -3.02
CA LEU A 183 -1.42 5.60 -1.64
C LEU A 183 -1.61 7.04 -1.13
N GLY A 184 -1.33 8.05 -1.97
CA GLY A 184 -1.29 9.44 -1.55
C GLY A 184 -2.64 10.00 -1.09
N HIS A 185 -3.77 9.59 -1.71
CA HIS A 185 -5.08 10.04 -1.23
C HIS A 185 -5.41 9.49 0.17
N LEU A 186 -4.92 8.28 0.51
CA LEU A 186 -5.03 7.71 1.86
C LEU A 186 -4.03 8.36 2.82
N ALA A 187 -2.80 8.65 2.38
CA ALA A 187 -1.82 9.42 3.15
C ALA A 187 -2.37 10.79 3.59
N THR A 188 -3.04 11.49 2.68
CA THR A 188 -3.68 12.79 2.96
C THR A 188 -4.71 12.67 4.09
N GLN A 189 -5.59 11.67 4.02
CA GLN A 189 -6.58 11.40 5.07
C GLN A 189 -5.93 11.01 6.41
N ILE A 190 -4.92 10.14 6.36
CA ILE A 190 -4.21 9.67 7.56
C ILE A 190 -3.45 10.82 8.24
N LEU A 191 -2.80 11.70 7.46
CA LEU A 191 -2.19 12.92 8.00
C LEU A 191 -3.21 13.79 8.73
N GLY A 192 -4.38 14.03 8.12
CA GLY A 192 -5.48 14.78 8.75
C GLY A 192 -6.11 14.07 9.96
N ALA A 193 -6.05 12.72 10.00
CA ALA A 193 -6.56 11.95 11.12
C ALA A 193 -5.61 11.91 12.33
N LEU A 194 -4.29 11.93 12.09
CA LEU A 194 -3.28 11.69 13.13
C LEU A 194 -2.49 12.94 13.52
N THR A 195 -2.52 14.00 12.72
CA THR A 195 -1.65 15.18 12.92
C THR A 195 -2.41 16.49 12.71
N PRO A 196 -1.93 17.59 13.28
CA PRO A 196 -2.45 18.94 13.01
C PRO A 196 -1.75 19.61 11.81
N ALA A 197 -0.97 18.90 11.00
CA ALA A 197 -0.20 19.46 9.90
C ALA A 197 -1.11 19.93 8.74
N THR A 198 -0.69 20.98 8.06
CA THR A 198 -1.26 21.37 6.76
C THR A 198 -0.72 20.46 5.67
N VAL A 199 -1.61 19.80 4.92
CA VAL A 199 -1.23 18.85 3.88
C VAL A 199 -1.25 19.53 2.51
N ILE A 200 -0.14 19.42 1.77
CA ILE A 200 0.02 19.86 0.39
C ILE A 200 0.25 18.62 -0.48
N ALA A 201 -0.61 18.42 -1.49
CA ALA A 201 -0.50 17.28 -2.38
C ALA A 201 0.08 17.70 -3.75
N VAL A 202 0.98 16.89 -4.28
CA VAL A 202 1.62 17.10 -5.60
C VAL A 202 1.38 15.88 -6.48
N ASP A 203 0.88 16.08 -7.69
CA ASP A 203 0.71 15.02 -8.71
C ASP A 203 0.81 15.63 -10.12
N THR A 204 1.10 14.81 -11.12
CA THR A 204 1.06 15.20 -12.53
C THR A 204 -0.36 15.29 -13.09
N ARG A 205 -1.32 14.58 -12.48
CA ARG A 205 -2.69 14.40 -12.98
C ARG A 205 -3.66 15.25 -12.19
N GLU A 206 -4.45 16.07 -12.89
CA GLU A 206 -5.50 16.89 -12.25
C GLU A 206 -6.57 16.03 -11.55
N SER A 207 -6.89 14.84 -12.05
CA SER A 207 -7.83 13.92 -11.39
C SER A 207 -7.36 13.48 -10.00
N ALA A 208 -6.05 13.23 -9.84
CA ALA A 208 -5.46 12.90 -8.54
C ALA A 208 -5.42 14.12 -7.60
N LEU A 209 -5.14 15.31 -8.12
CA LEU A 209 -5.19 16.56 -7.34
C LEU A 209 -6.62 16.90 -6.90
N ALA A 210 -7.63 16.67 -7.76
CA ALA A 210 -9.03 16.84 -7.42
C ALA A 210 -9.44 15.91 -6.26
N LEU A 211 -9.05 14.62 -6.34
CA LEU A 211 -9.28 13.67 -5.25
C LEU A 211 -8.54 14.10 -3.97
N ALA A 212 -7.29 14.58 -4.07
CA ALA A 212 -6.54 15.06 -2.91
C ALA A 212 -7.24 16.22 -2.19
N ARG A 213 -7.81 17.17 -2.94
CA ARG A 213 -8.64 18.26 -2.38
C ARG A 213 -9.89 17.73 -1.68
N GLU A 214 -10.59 16.79 -2.31
CA GLU A 214 -11.79 16.18 -1.75
C GLU A 214 -11.51 15.48 -0.42
N VAL A 215 -10.36 14.82 -0.29
CA VAL A 215 -9.99 14.06 0.92
C VAL A 215 -9.19 14.88 1.94
N GLY A 216 -9.05 16.21 1.75
CA GLY A 216 -8.58 17.11 2.79
C GLY A 216 -7.19 17.71 2.59
N ALA A 217 -6.58 17.66 1.40
CA ALA A 217 -5.40 18.47 1.10
C ALA A 217 -5.76 19.96 1.12
N ALA A 218 -5.02 20.75 1.88
CA ALA A 218 -5.23 22.20 2.00
C ALA A 218 -4.78 22.97 0.75
N ALA A 219 -3.79 22.42 0.04
CA ALA A 219 -3.32 22.93 -1.24
C ALA A 219 -2.92 21.76 -2.15
N THR A 220 -2.98 22.01 -3.44
CA THR A 220 -2.53 21.05 -4.46
C THR A 220 -1.64 21.77 -5.46
N VAL A 221 -0.56 21.11 -5.89
CA VAL A 221 0.40 21.62 -6.86
C VAL A 221 0.53 20.61 -8.00
N GLN A 222 0.42 21.09 -9.24
CA GLN A 222 0.69 20.23 -10.38
C GLN A 222 2.20 20.07 -10.56
N ALA A 223 2.68 18.84 -10.67
CA ALA A 223 4.10 18.57 -10.86
C ALA A 223 4.58 19.13 -12.20
N GLY A 224 5.66 19.91 -12.19
CA GLY A 224 6.25 20.60 -13.33
C GLY A 224 7.50 21.36 -12.92
N GLU A 225 8.02 22.22 -13.81
CA GLU A 225 9.25 22.98 -13.59
C GLU A 225 9.14 23.91 -12.37
N ASP A 226 7.98 24.52 -12.15
CA ASP A 226 7.73 25.46 -11.06
C ASP A 226 7.22 24.81 -9.76
N ALA A 227 7.01 23.48 -9.74
CA ALA A 227 6.38 22.77 -8.62
C ALA A 227 7.09 23.03 -7.28
N ALA A 228 8.42 23.13 -7.27
CA ALA A 228 9.16 23.42 -6.03
C ALA A 228 8.85 24.83 -5.48
N ALA A 229 8.76 25.84 -6.36
CA ALA A 229 8.41 27.20 -5.98
C ALA A 229 6.95 27.28 -5.47
N GLU A 230 6.02 26.62 -6.18
CA GLU A 230 4.60 26.59 -5.81
C GLU A 230 4.37 25.87 -4.47
N VAL A 231 5.08 24.77 -4.19
CA VAL A 231 5.05 24.11 -2.89
C VAL A 231 5.59 25.02 -1.79
N ILE A 232 6.71 25.70 -2.02
CA ILE A 232 7.29 26.64 -1.05
C ILE A 232 6.32 27.79 -0.78
N ASP A 233 5.69 28.34 -1.81
CA ASP A 233 4.65 29.36 -1.68
C ASP A 233 3.45 28.86 -0.87
N ALA A 234 2.96 27.66 -1.13
CA ALA A 234 1.87 27.03 -0.40
C ALA A 234 2.19 26.82 1.09
N THR A 235 3.48 26.75 1.46
CA THR A 235 3.92 26.73 2.87
C THR A 235 4.12 28.12 3.48
N GLY A 236 3.81 29.19 2.74
CA GLY A 236 4.12 30.57 3.15
C GLY A 236 5.63 30.84 3.24
N GLY A 237 6.45 30.13 2.46
CA GLY A 237 7.91 30.21 2.47
C GLY A 237 8.62 29.35 3.53
N ALA A 238 7.85 28.63 4.38
CA ALA A 238 8.41 27.88 5.51
C ALA A 238 9.07 26.55 5.09
N ARG A 239 8.79 26.05 3.87
CA ARG A 239 9.15 24.71 3.39
C ARG A 239 8.48 23.56 4.16
N ALA A 240 8.65 22.31 3.68
CA ALA A 240 8.03 21.12 4.25
C ALA A 240 8.75 20.61 5.49
N ASP A 241 8.02 20.38 6.56
CA ASP A 241 8.51 19.69 7.77
C ASP A 241 8.63 18.18 7.53
N VAL A 242 7.80 17.62 6.64
CA VAL A 242 7.86 16.24 6.18
C VAL A 242 7.51 16.18 4.70
N VAL A 243 8.26 15.39 3.93
CA VAL A 243 7.93 15.03 2.55
C VAL A 243 7.75 13.52 2.46
N LEU A 244 6.59 13.10 1.96
CA LEU A 244 6.26 11.69 1.70
C LEU A 244 6.16 11.49 0.19
N ASP A 245 7.11 10.75 -0.39
CA ASP A 245 7.17 10.47 -1.83
C ASP A 245 6.61 9.07 -2.12
N PHE A 246 5.38 9.00 -2.64
CA PHE A 246 4.72 7.75 -3.02
C PHE A 246 4.97 7.35 -4.48
N VAL A 247 5.90 8.02 -5.16
CA VAL A 247 6.36 7.70 -6.52
C VAL A 247 7.75 7.09 -6.50
N GLY A 248 8.73 7.77 -5.89
CA GLY A 248 10.10 7.29 -5.76
C GLY A 248 10.90 7.35 -7.07
N SER A 249 10.56 8.26 -7.98
CA SER A 249 11.33 8.52 -9.19
C SER A 249 12.41 9.58 -8.95
N ALA A 250 13.43 9.64 -9.82
CA ALA A 250 14.47 10.66 -9.69
C ALA A 250 13.93 12.11 -9.64
N PRO A 251 12.95 12.52 -10.49
CA PRO A 251 12.35 13.85 -10.39
C PRO A 251 11.60 14.10 -9.07
N THR A 252 10.88 13.10 -8.53
CA THR A 252 10.11 13.26 -7.28
C THR A 252 11.01 13.31 -6.05
N ILE A 253 12.09 12.54 -6.02
CA ILE A 253 13.11 12.63 -4.97
C ILE A 253 13.80 14.01 -5.01
N ALA A 254 14.13 14.50 -6.21
CA ALA A 254 14.72 15.84 -6.38
C ALA A 254 13.76 16.95 -5.93
N LEU A 255 12.48 16.87 -6.27
CA LEU A 255 11.44 17.79 -5.79
C LEU A 255 11.36 17.73 -4.25
N GLY A 256 11.32 16.54 -3.67
CA GLY A 256 11.31 16.36 -2.22
C GLY A 256 12.51 17.02 -1.54
N ALA A 257 13.70 16.85 -2.09
CA ALA A 257 14.92 17.51 -1.62
C ALA A 257 14.84 19.04 -1.70
N ALA A 258 14.29 19.58 -2.80
CA ALA A 258 14.16 21.01 -3.02
C ALA A 258 13.18 21.69 -2.07
N VAL A 259 12.13 21.01 -1.63
CA VAL A 259 11.07 21.58 -0.77
C VAL A 259 11.24 21.25 0.72
N ALA A 260 12.09 20.29 1.07
CA ALA A 260 12.34 19.90 2.46
C ALA A 260 12.98 21.06 3.26
N LYS A 261 12.59 21.15 4.53
CA LYS A 261 13.17 22.06 5.51
C LYS A 261 14.41 21.45 6.17
N VAL A 262 15.35 22.25 6.63
CA VAL A 262 16.52 21.80 7.41
C VAL A 262 16.07 20.95 8.63
N GLY A 263 16.71 19.80 8.85
CA GLY A 263 16.47 18.93 10.00
C GLY A 263 15.21 18.04 9.89
N MET A 264 14.54 18.01 8.73
CA MET A 264 13.26 17.32 8.56
C MET A 264 13.39 15.99 7.81
N ASP A 265 12.27 15.34 7.51
CA ASP A 265 12.28 14.02 6.87
C ASP A 265 11.79 14.06 5.42
N LEU A 266 12.54 13.41 4.55
CA LEU A 266 12.12 12.98 3.22
C LEU A 266 12.02 11.44 3.22
N VAL A 267 10.80 10.92 3.10
CA VAL A 267 10.57 9.47 3.10
C VAL A 267 10.10 9.01 1.73
N VAL A 268 10.90 8.17 1.09
CA VAL A 268 10.55 7.55 -0.19
C VAL A 268 9.82 6.24 0.09
N VAL A 269 8.62 6.13 -0.44
CA VAL A 269 7.71 4.98 -0.27
C VAL A 269 7.46 4.29 -1.63
N GLY A 270 7.35 5.09 -2.69
CA GLY A 270 7.15 4.58 -4.05
C GLY A 270 8.39 3.84 -4.58
N ALA A 271 8.14 2.84 -5.44
CA ALA A 271 9.15 1.90 -5.93
C ALA A 271 9.56 2.13 -7.41
N ALA A 272 9.45 3.36 -7.92
CA ALA A 272 9.82 3.66 -9.32
C ALA A 272 11.34 3.66 -9.60
N ALA A 273 12.14 3.11 -8.69
CA ALA A 273 13.60 2.89 -8.81
C ALA A 273 14.40 4.14 -9.19
N GLY A 274 13.96 5.32 -8.73
CA GLY A 274 14.65 6.58 -8.95
C GLY A 274 16.05 6.61 -8.35
N GLN A 275 17.02 7.14 -9.10
CA GLN A 275 18.38 7.32 -8.60
C GLN A 275 18.54 8.72 -8.00
N PHE A 276 19.28 8.81 -6.89
CA PHE A 276 19.61 10.04 -6.21
C PHE A 276 21.11 10.10 -5.95
N THR A 277 21.78 11.11 -6.51
CA THR A 277 23.22 11.29 -6.30
C THR A 277 23.49 11.94 -4.95
N TRP A 278 24.10 11.18 -4.04
CA TRP A 278 24.44 11.65 -2.71
C TRP A 278 25.72 12.47 -2.69
N ASN A 279 25.66 13.65 -2.08
CA ASN A 279 26.81 14.43 -1.62
C ASN A 279 26.36 15.32 -0.46
N PHE A 280 27.29 15.98 0.23
CA PHE A 280 26.99 16.78 1.42
C PHE A 280 25.96 17.90 1.19
N TYR A 281 25.83 18.41 -0.06
CA TYR A 281 24.91 19.48 -0.43
C TYR A 281 23.67 19.00 -1.17
N ALA A 282 23.50 17.69 -1.32
CA ALA A 282 22.39 17.12 -2.09
C ALA A 282 21.02 17.30 -1.40
N LEU A 283 21.03 17.48 -0.08
CA LEU A 283 19.86 17.75 0.75
C LEU A 283 20.12 18.97 1.63
N PRO A 284 19.09 19.67 2.10
CA PRO A 284 19.23 20.63 3.19
C PRO A 284 19.89 19.97 4.40
N TYR A 285 20.64 20.74 5.20
CA TYR A 285 21.36 20.20 6.35
C TYR A 285 20.46 19.41 7.28
N GLU A 286 20.96 18.27 7.75
CA GLU A 286 20.30 17.36 8.70
C GLU A 286 18.96 16.77 8.23
N VAL A 287 18.64 16.83 6.93
CA VAL A 287 17.50 16.09 6.38
C VAL A 287 17.77 14.60 6.42
N SER A 288 16.83 13.84 6.98
CA SER A 288 16.87 12.39 6.97
C SER A 288 16.17 11.87 5.71
N LEU A 289 16.93 11.30 4.77
CA LEU A 289 16.38 10.56 3.63
C LEU A 289 16.26 9.08 4.02
N THR A 290 15.02 8.58 4.04
CA THR A 290 14.73 7.19 4.44
C THR A 290 13.72 6.56 3.50
N THR A 291 13.56 5.23 3.59
CA THR A 291 12.49 4.49 2.93
C THR A 291 11.49 3.94 3.95
N SER A 292 10.30 3.59 3.49
CA SER A 292 9.31 2.86 4.27
C SER A 292 8.76 1.72 3.43
N PHE A 293 8.56 0.57 4.06
CA PHE A 293 8.07 -0.63 3.41
C PHE A 293 6.89 -1.20 4.19
N TRP A 294 5.73 -1.23 3.54
CA TRP A 294 4.48 -1.74 4.08
C TRP A 294 4.21 -1.22 5.51
N GLY A 295 3.63 -2.06 6.38
CA GLY A 295 3.42 -1.76 7.80
C GLY A 295 3.37 -3.04 8.63
N THR A 296 3.12 -2.91 9.92
CA THR A 296 3.04 -4.01 10.87
C THR A 296 1.62 -4.50 11.05
N LEU A 297 1.43 -5.73 11.52
CA LEU A 297 0.11 -6.26 11.86
C LEU A 297 -0.62 -5.41 12.93
N PRO A 298 0.01 -4.95 14.03
CA PRO A 298 -0.62 -4.00 14.93
C PRO A 298 -1.08 -2.69 14.25
N GLU A 299 -0.31 -2.17 13.31
CA GLU A 299 -0.69 -0.97 12.54
C GLU A 299 -1.89 -1.23 11.63
N LEU A 300 -2.06 -2.44 11.09
CA LEU A 300 -3.28 -2.78 10.33
C LEU A 300 -4.53 -2.73 11.22
N HIS A 301 -4.47 -3.20 12.46
CA HIS A 301 -5.58 -3.04 13.41
C HIS A 301 -5.95 -1.56 13.62
N GLU A 302 -4.95 -0.68 13.70
CA GLU A 302 -5.16 0.76 13.86
C GLU A 302 -5.77 1.40 12.59
N VAL A 303 -5.32 0.98 11.39
CA VAL A 303 -5.90 1.39 10.09
C VAL A 303 -7.38 0.99 10.01
N ILE A 304 -7.69 -0.26 10.33
CA ILE A 304 -9.09 -0.75 10.33
C ILE A 304 -9.92 0.01 11.37
N ALA A 305 -9.37 0.35 12.53
CA ALA A 305 -10.07 1.17 13.52
C ALA A 305 -10.40 2.57 12.99
N LEU A 306 -9.48 3.23 12.28
CA LEU A 306 -9.75 4.52 11.62
C LEU A 306 -10.81 4.41 10.53
N ALA A 307 -10.78 3.34 9.73
CA ALA A 307 -11.80 3.09 8.71
C ALA A 307 -13.19 2.86 9.34
N ARG A 308 -13.28 2.07 10.40
CA ARG A 308 -14.54 1.85 11.16
C ARG A 308 -15.09 3.13 11.78
N GLN A 309 -14.23 4.09 12.13
CA GLN A 309 -14.63 5.43 12.61
C GLN A 309 -14.99 6.40 11.47
N GLY A 310 -14.87 5.99 10.21
CA GLY A 310 -15.08 6.86 9.04
C GLY A 310 -14.03 7.95 8.86
N ARG A 311 -12.85 7.80 9.51
CA ARG A 311 -11.76 8.78 9.44
C ARG A 311 -10.93 8.63 8.16
N ILE A 312 -10.89 7.45 7.60
CA ILE A 312 -10.24 7.13 6.33
C ILE A 312 -11.13 6.23 5.49
N LYS A 313 -11.08 6.41 4.18
CA LYS A 313 -11.79 5.59 3.21
C LYS A 313 -11.01 5.54 1.90
N ALA A 314 -10.81 4.34 1.33
CA ALA A 314 -10.28 4.20 -0.01
C ALA A 314 -11.30 4.65 -1.06
N HIS A 315 -10.86 5.44 -2.04
CA HIS A 315 -11.64 5.69 -3.24
C HIS A 315 -11.47 4.50 -4.18
N VAL A 316 -12.51 3.69 -4.36
CA VAL A 316 -12.45 2.37 -5.01
C VAL A 316 -13.19 2.35 -6.33
N GLN A 317 -12.58 1.79 -7.37
CA GLN A 317 -13.21 1.35 -8.61
C GLN A 317 -13.20 -0.18 -8.63
N ARG A 318 -14.38 -0.81 -8.79
CA ARG A 318 -14.54 -2.27 -8.73
C ARG A 318 -14.56 -2.86 -10.13
N PHE A 319 -13.86 -3.98 -10.30
CA PHE A 319 -13.76 -4.75 -11.54
C PHE A 319 -14.06 -6.22 -11.25
N GLY A 320 -14.65 -6.93 -12.18
CA GLY A 320 -14.74 -8.39 -12.12
C GLY A 320 -13.38 -9.04 -12.35
N LEU A 321 -13.25 -10.33 -12.00
CA LEU A 321 -12.00 -11.08 -12.20
C LEU A 321 -11.59 -11.10 -13.69
N GLU A 322 -12.54 -11.19 -14.60
CA GLU A 322 -12.30 -11.16 -16.06
C GLU A 322 -11.79 -9.80 -16.56
N ASP A 323 -12.10 -8.72 -15.83
CA ASP A 323 -11.73 -7.37 -16.20
C ASP A 323 -10.43 -6.91 -15.48
N ALA A 324 -9.74 -7.81 -14.78
CA ALA A 324 -8.56 -7.47 -14.01
C ALA A 324 -7.44 -6.86 -14.87
N MET A 325 -7.21 -7.39 -16.07
CA MET A 325 -6.23 -6.82 -16.99
C MET A 325 -6.60 -5.42 -17.47
N HIS A 326 -7.89 -5.15 -17.68
CA HIS A 326 -8.35 -3.80 -17.99
C HIS A 326 -8.10 -2.81 -16.84
N ALA A 327 -8.23 -3.26 -15.59
CA ALA A 327 -7.87 -2.44 -14.42
C ALA A 327 -6.37 -2.09 -14.41
N TYR A 328 -5.49 -3.03 -14.75
CA TYR A 328 -4.04 -2.77 -14.87
C TYR A 328 -3.71 -1.84 -16.03
N GLU A 329 -4.37 -1.99 -17.19
CA GLU A 329 -4.23 -1.06 -18.33
C GLU A 329 -4.59 0.38 -17.95
N LEU A 330 -5.72 0.59 -17.27
CA LEU A 330 -6.13 1.91 -16.77
C LEU A 330 -5.09 2.48 -15.78
N MET A 331 -4.49 1.62 -14.97
CA MET A 331 -3.44 2.01 -14.02
C MET A 331 -2.16 2.45 -14.75
N GLU A 332 -1.67 1.69 -15.72
CA GLU A 332 -0.49 2.02 -16.54
C GLU A 332 -0.70 3.32 -17.33
N GLN A 333 -1.91 3.55 -17.84
CA GLN A 333 -2.27 4.77 -18.56
C GLN A 333 -2.54 5.99 -17.65
N GLY A 334 -2.48 5.81 -16.31
CA GLY A 334 -2.79 6.86 -15.36
C GLY A 334 -4.26 7.31 -15.35
N GLN A 335 -5.16 6.50 -15.89
CA GLN A 335 -6.61 6.80 -15.99
C GLN A 335 -7.40 6.35 -14.76
N LEU A 336 -6.78 5.57 -13.87
CA LEU A 336 -7.39 5.12 -12.63
C LEU A 336 -7.41 6.24 -11.59
N SER A 337 -8.56 6.52 -10.99
CA SER A 337 -8.69 7.39 -9.81
C SER A 337 -8.81 6.55 -8.54
N GLY A 338 -7.95 6.79 -7.56
CA GLY A 338 -7.91 6.00 -6.31
C GLY A 338 -7.34 4.60 -6.51
N ARG A 339 -8.10 3.55 -6.17
CA ARG A 339 -7.67 2.14 -6.18
C ARG A 339 -8.61 1.27 -7.03
N ALA A 340 -8.04 0.42 -7.89
CA ALA A 340 -8.78 -0.67 -8.49
C ALA A 340 -8.90 -1.84 -7.50
N VAL A 341 -10.09 -2.43 -7.42
CA VAL A 341 -10.35 -3.62 -6.61
C VAL A 341 -11.02 -4.67 -7.48
N ILE A 342 -10.39 -5.83 -7.56
CA ILE A 342 -10.93 -7.00 -8.24
C ILE A 342 -11.87 -7.71 -7.26
N VAL A 343 -13.11 -7.94 -7.71
CA VAL A 343 -14.14 -8.67 -6.97
C VAL A 343 -14.33 -9.99 -7.71
N PRO A 344 -13.83 -11.11 -7.16
CA PRO A 344 -13.89 -12.42 -7.83
C PRO A 344 -15.29 -13.01 -7.95
#